data_78158ecf5326d568dba99c7af5f5e3ab
#
_entry.id   78158ecf5326d568dba99c7af5f5e3ab
#
_cell.length_a   1.000
_cell.length_b   1.000
_cell.length_c   1.000
_cell.angle_alpha   90.00
_cell.angle_beta   90.00
_cell.angle_gamma   90.00
#
_symmetry.space_group_name_H-M   'P 1'
#
loop_
_entity.id
_entity.type
_entity.pdbx_description
1 polymer ?
#
loop_
_entity_poly.entity_id
_entity_poly.type
_entity_poly.pdbx_seq_one_letter_code
_entity_poly.pdbx_strand_id
1 'polypeptide(L)'
;RDALARQFVQRRRVDVQKWIDEETPFPEREPQDESYQLSTTYRNLFNDVYTFSRQLIRTGETLNGWKQRIRYWTALALLRCVMSSPASAVAALEKRRGSDYFEEDFFAESVSPYVYDPTETEISDVQPAHIVEAGEKDLSSTEQKTLRAFAKKAQEILGTDQDTKLLKCVEVVGSLLQERFRPLIWCRYIATSEYLANQINQQLQKKFPNLRVVSVNGTLTDEERRARILELAKFPNRVC
;
A
#
# COMPACT_ATOMS: atom_id res chain seq x y z
N ARG A 1 -22.76 -25.24 -3.78
CA ARG A 1 -22.33 -24.59 -5.03
C ARG A 1 -23.49 -24.49 -6.05
N ASP A 2 -24.25 -25.56 -6.27
CA ASP A 2 -25.33 -25.58 -7.28
C ASP A 2 -26.51 -24.65 -6.97
N ALA A 3 -26.84 -24.44 -5.70
CA ALA A 3 -27.90 -23.51 -5.29
C ALA A 3 -27.52 -22.03 -5.55
N LEU A 4 -26.25 -21.67 -5.37
CA LEU A 4 -25.71 -20.35 -5.69
C LEU A 4 -25.59 -20.11 -7.20
N ALA A 5 -25.21 -21.13 -7.97
CA ALA A 5 -25.09 -21.06 -9.42
C ALA A 5 -26.45 -20.80 -10.12
N ARG A 6 -27.58 -21.17 -9.49
CA ARG A 6 -28.93 -20.90 -9.98
C ARG A 6 -29.40 -19.45 -9.75
N GLN A 7 -28.77 -18.75 -8.79
CA GLN A 7 -29.14 -17.37 -8.42
C GLN A 7 -28.13 -16.34 -8.87
N PHE A 8 -26.91 -16.75 -9.24
CA PHE A 8 -25.82 -15.86 -9.64
C PHE A 8 -25.31 -16.23 -11.04
N VAL A 9 -25.50 -15.35 -12.01
CA VAL A 9 -24.90 -15.47 -13.34
C VAL A 9 -23.69 -14.56 -13.37
N GLN A 10 -22.51 -15.12 -13.12
CA GLN A 10 -21.23 -14.41 -13.32
C GLN A 10 -20.71 -14.75 -14.71
N ARG A 11 -20.62 -13.74 -15.59
CA ARG A 11 -20.04 -13.88 -16.93
C ARG A 11 -18.69 -13.18 -16.96
N ARG A 12 -17.67 -13.86 -17.48
CA ARG A 12 -16.37 -13.25 -17.76
C ARG A 12 -16.46 -12.44 -19.06
N ARG A 13 -15.66 -11.36 -19.17
CA ARG A 13 -15.61 -10.56 -20.41
C ARG A 13 -15.34 -11.40 -21.65
N VAL A 14 -14.42 -12.37 -21.54
CA VAL A 14 -14.09 -13.32 -22.61
C VAL A 14 -15.28 -14.16 -23.06
N ASP A 15 -16.17 -14.53 -22.12
CA ASP A 15 -17.36 -15.31 -22.43
C ASP A 15 -18.42 -14.43 -23.10
N VAL A 16 -18.53 -13.16 -22.68
CA VAL A 16 -19.42 -12.18 -23.31
C VAL A 16 -18.95 -11.87 -24.74
N GLN A 17 -17.65 -11.68 -24.96
CA GLN A 17 -17.06 -11.44 -26.29
C GLN A 17 -17.32 -12.57 -27.29
N LYS A 18 -17.36 -13.82 -26.82
CA LYS A 18 -17.67 -14.99 -27.69
C LYS A 18 -19.14 -15.09 -28.10
N TRP A 19 -20.04 -14.41 -27.38
CA TRP A 19 -21.48 -14.53 -27.58
C TRP A 19 -22.08 -13.35 -28.32
N ILE A 20 -21.35 -12.25 -28.40
CA ILE A 20 -21.77 -11.04 -29.09
C ILE A 20 -20.82 -10.88 -30.28
N ASP A 21 -21.30 -11.21 -31.47
CA ASP A 21 -20.57 -11.03 -32.76
C ASP A 21 -20.33 -9.55 -33.12
N GLU A 22 -20.80 -8.61 -32.33
CA GLU A 22 -20.57 -7.18 -32.48
C GLU A 22 -19.39 -6.72 -31.62
N GLU A 23 -18.69 -5.67 -32.06
CA GLU A 23 -17.66 -4.99 -31.30
C GLU A 23 -18.15 -4.69 -29.87
N THR A 24 -17.62 -5.42 -28.91
CA THR A 24 -18.03 -5.22 -27.52
C THR A 24 -17.52 -3.84 -27.04
N PRO A 25 -18.36 -3.03 -26.37
CA PRO A 25 -18.00 -1.69 -25.92
C PRO A 25 -17.02 -1.68 -24.74
N PHE A 26 -16.29 -2.76 -24.54
CA PHE A 26 -15.28 -2.86 -23.48
C PHE A 26 -13.96 -2.25 -23.98
N PRO A 27 -13.42 -1.27 -23.25
CA PRO A 27 -12.12 -0.70 -23.61
C PRO A 27 -11.04 -1.76 -23.56
N GLU A 28 -10.13 -1.71 -24.53
CA GLU A 28 -8.92 -2.54 -24.53
C GLU A 28 -8.01 -2.14 -23.38
N ARG A 29 -7.24 -3.14 -22.88
CA ARG A 29 -6.21 -2.92 -21.88
C ARG A 29 -4.89 -2.68 -22.60
N GLU A 30 -4.27 -1.56 -22.30
CA GLU A 30 -2.89 -1.25 -22.71
C GLU A 30 -2.00 -1.27 -21.45
N PRO A 31 -1.47 -2.44 -21.03
CA PRO A 31 -0.58 -2.51 -19.88
C PRO A 31 0.76 -1.83 -20.21
N GLN A 32 1.20 -0.95 -19.31
CA GLN A 32 2.50 -0.29 -19.39
C GLN A 32 3.22 -0.42 -18.06
N ASP A 33 4.51 -0.75 -18.13
CA ASP A 33 5.39 -0.83 -16.97
C ASP A 33 6.28 0.43 -16.90
N GLU A 34 6.17 1.16 -15.79
CA GLU A 34 7.01 2.32 -15.54
C GLU A 34 8.16 1.96 -14.61
N SER A 35 9.37 2.25 -15.04
CA SER A 35 10.57 2.00 -14.25
C SER A 35 11.10 3.29 -13.59
N TYR A 36 11.64 3.15 -12.40
CA TYR A 36 12.33 4.21 -11.68
C TYR A 36 13.58 3.65 -10.98
N GLN A 37 14.55 4.51 -10.71
CA GLN A 37 15.74 4.14 -9.95
C GLN A 37 15.66 4.76 -8.56
N LEU A 38 15.88 3.95 -7.53
CA LEU A 38 15.98 4.45 -6.17
C LEU A 38 17.16 5.44 -6.06
N SER A 39 16.94 6.57 -5.37
CA SER A 39 18.01 7.45 -4.95
C SER A 39 19.02 6.70 -4.09
N THR A 40 20.22 7.22 -3.96
CA THR A 40 21.25 6.63 -3.09
C THR A 40 20.77 6.55 -1.64
N THR A 41 20.10 7.59 -1.16
CA THR A 41 19.55 7.66 0.19
C THR A 41 18.49 6.59 0.42
N TYR A 42 17.55 6.45 -0.51
CA TYR A 42 16.49 5.44 -0.40
C TYR A 42 17.05 4.01 -0.53
N ARG A 43 18.00 3.81 -1.43
CA ARG A 43 18.68 2.52 -1.59
C ARG A 43 19.42 2.10 -0.33
N ASN A 44 20.10 3.05 0.32
CA ASN A 44 20.77 2.79 1.60
C ASN A 44 19.77 2.39 2.69
N LEU A 45 18.66 3.13 2.82
CA LEU A 45 17.58 2.74 3.74
C LEU A 45 17.08 1.33 3.46
N PHE A 46 16.80 1.00 2.19
CA PHE A 46 16.34 -0.34 1.82
C PHE A 46 17.37 -1.43 2.17
N ASN A 47 18.65 -1.22 1.87
CA ASN A 47 19.71 -2.18 2.17
C ASN A 47 19.89 -2.38 3.68
N ASP A 48 19.80 -1.32 4.46
CA ASP A 48 19.85 -1.40 5.93
C ASP A 48 18.69 -2.21 6.49
N VAL A 49 17.47 -1.92 6.02
CA VAL A 49 16.26 -2.67 6.40
C VAL A 49 16.33 -4.12 5.95
N TYR A 50 16.83 -4.39 4.74
CA TYR A 50 17.01 -5.74 4.23
C TYR A 50 18.00 -6.55 5.09
N THR A 51 19.14 -5.93 5.43
CA THR A 51 20.15 -6.55 6.29
C THR A 51 19.59 -6.85 7.68
N PHE A 52 18.90 -5.89 8.28
CA PHE A 52 18.20 -6.06 9.56
C PHE A 52 17.16 -7.19 9.50
N SER A 53 16.33 -7.21 8.44
CA SER A 53 15.30 -8.24 8.25
C SER A 53 15.90 -9.64 8.15
N ARG A 54 17.02 -9.80 7.45
CA ARG A 54 17.77 -11.08 7.41
C ARG A 54 18.29 -11.49 8.78
N GLN A 55 18.84 -10.56 9.55
CA GLN A 55 19.30 -10.85 10.91
C GLN A 55 18.14 -11.25 11.82
N LEU A 56 17.01 -10.56 11.72
CA LEU A 56 15.81 -10.84 12.48
C LEU A 56 15.30 -12.27 12.24
N ILE A 57 15.28 -12.71 10.98
CA ILE A 57 14.89 -14.08 10.62
C ILE A 57 15.90 -15.09 11.21
N ARG A 58 17.19 -14.88 11.01
CA ARG A 58 18.24 -15.81 11.51
C ARG A 58 18.21 -15.96 13.04
N THR A 59 18.04 -14.87 13.78
CA THR A 59 17.91 -14.93 15.24
C THR A 59 16.59 -15.59 15.67
N GLY A 60 15.59 -15.64 14.79
CA GLY A 60 14.35 -16.35 15.00
C GLY A 60 14.44 -17.87 14.86
N GLU A 61 15.43 -18.40 14.13
CA GLU A 61 15.57 -19.85 13.87
C GLU A 61 15.74 -20.69 15.15
N THR A 62 16.26 -20.10 16.22
CA THR A 62 16.44 -20.75 17.53
C THR A 62 15.22 -20.65 18.45
N LEU A 63 14.18 -19.93 18.03
CA LEU A 63 12.96 -19.72 18.80
C LEU A 63 11.89 -20.77 18.47
N ASN A 64 10.91 -20.94 19.37
CA ASN A 64 9.77 -21.82 19.12
C ASN A 64 8.96 -21.31 17.91
N GLY A 65 8.29 -22.23 17.21
CA GLY A 65 7.68 -22.02 15.91
C GLY A 65 6.77 -20.78 15.76
N TRP A 66 6.10 -20.34 16.83
CA TRP A 66 5.32 -19.12 16.89
C TRP A 66 6.17 -17.85 16.80
N LYS A 67 7.17 -17.70 17.67
CA LYS A 67 8.06 -16.55 17.69
C LYS A 67 8.88 -16.43 16.41
N GLN A 68 9.28 -17.56 15.84
CA GLN A 68 9.90 -17.62 14.53
C GLN A 68 9.01 -17.04 13.43
N ARG A 69 7.73 -17.42 13.40
CA ARG A 69 6.75 -16.89 12.44
C ARG A 69 6.55 -15.39 12.57
N ILE A 70 6.43 -14.88 13.81
CA ILE A 70 6.29 -13.43 14.05
C ILE A 70 7.50 -12.68 13.48
N ARG A 71 8.72 -13.13 13.76
CA ARG A 71 9.94 -12.48 13.23
C ARG A 71 9.99 -12.49 11.71
N TYR A 72 9.60 -13.60 11.10
CA TYR A 72 9.51 -13.70 9.64
C TYR A 72 8.48 -12.72 9.07
N TRP A 73 7.29 -12.66 9.64
CA TRP A 73 6.23 -11.77 9.19
C TRP A 73 6.57 -10.30 9.41
N THR A 74 7.18 -9.97 10.54
CA THR A 74 7.67 -8.61 10.83
C THR A 74 8.70 -8.17 9.78
N ALA A 75 9.67 -9.02 9.48
CA ALA A 75 10.67 -8.73 8.46
C ALA A 75 10.07 -8.49 7.07
N LEU A 76 9.13 -9.35 6.66
CA LEU A 76 8.45 -9.24 5.36
C LEU A 76 7.58 -7.98 5.29
N ALA A 77 6.81 -7.70 6.33
CA ALA A 77 5.97 -6.51 6.40
C ALA A 77 6.81 -5.22 6.35
N LEU A 78 7.91 -5.18 7.07
CA LEU A 78 8.84 -4.05 7.07
C LEU A 78 9.40 -3.77 5.67
N LEU A 79 9.88 -4.79 4.98
CA LEU A 79 10.37 -4.67 3.60
C LEU A 79 9.28 -4.16 2.64
N ARG A 80 8.07 -4.70 2.74
CA ARG A 80 6.92 -4.26 1.92
C ARG A 80 6.55 -2.80 2.19
N CYS A 81 6.55 -2.37 3.45
CA CYS A 81 6.25 -0.98 3.82
C CYS A 81 7.30 -0.02 3.27
N VAL A 82 8.59 -0.33 3.44
CA VAL A 82 9.70 0.49 2.93
C VAL A 82 9.65 0.59 1.40
N MET A 83 9.32 -0.48 0.70
CA MET A 83 9.22 -0.46 -0.77
C MET A 83 7.92 0.17 -1.29
N SER A 84 6.90 0.30 -0.45
CA SER A 84 5.67 0.98 -0.83
C SER A 84 5.84 2.49 -0.90
N SER A 85 6.23 3.11 0.21
CA SER A 85 6.54 4.54 0.30
C SER A 85 7.28 4.87 1.59
N PRO A 86 7.99 6.02 1.67
CA PRO A 86 8.55 6.51 2.93
C PRO A 86 7.47 6.70 4.01
N ALA A 87 6.27 7.14 3.61
CA ALA A 87 5.15 7.33 4.54
C ALA A 87 4.69 6.01 5.17
N SER A 88 4.60 4.92 4.40
CA SER A 88 4.24 3.61 4.96
C SER A 88 5.37 3.04 5.82
N ALA A 89 6.64 3.31 5.49
CA ALA A 89 7.78 2.97 6.34
C ALA A 89 7.70 3.67 7.70
N VAL A 90 7.47 4.99 7.69
CA VAL A 90 7.29 5.78 8.93
C VAL A 90 6.12 5.25 9.74
N ALA A 91 4.95 5.07 9.11
CA ALA A 91 3.75 4.57 9.79
C ALA A 91 3.94 3.16 10.40
N ALA A 92 4.74 2.31 9.76
CA ALA A 92 5.06 0.97 10.27
C ALA A 92 6.07 0.98 11.42
N LEU A 93 6.95 1.98 11.47
CA LEU A 93 8.08 2.08 12.40
C LEU A 93 7.81 3.03 13.57
N GLU A 94 6.85 3.95 13.46
CA GLU A 94 6.43 4.82 14.54
C GLU A 94 5.46 4.09 15.48
N LYS A 95 5.82 4.04 16.75
CA LYS A 95 5.02 3.40 17.80
C LYS A 95 3.69 4.14 18.01
N ARG A 96 2.57 3.49 17.74
CA ARG A 96 1.26 3.95 18.23
C ARG A 96 1.12 3.66 19.72
N ARG A 97 0.69 4.65 20.51
CA ARG A 97 0.31 4.46 21.90
C ARG A 97 -1.00 3.69 21.95
N GLY A 98 -0.99 2.46 22.51
CA GLY A 98 -2.21 1.83 23.01
C GLY A 98 -2.67 0.55 22.31
N SER A 99 -1.80 -0.32 21.77
CA SER A 99 -2.24 -1.67 21.39
C SER A 99 -2.12 -2.62 22.58
N ASP A 100 -3.26 -3.02 23.12
CA ASP A 100 -3.38 -4.06 24.13
C ASP A 100 -3.22 -5.47 23.51
N TYR A 101 -2.87 -6.41 24.35
CA TYR A 101 -2.61 -7.83 24.15
C TYR A 101 -3.28 -8.49 22.94
N PHE A 102 -2.45 -9.14 22.10
CA PHE A 102 -2.93 -10.13 21.13
C PHE A 102 -2.63 -11.54 21.65
N GLU A 103 -3.63 -12.39 21.75
CA GLU A 103 -3.47 -13.82 21.95
C GLU A 103 -2.92 -14.48 20.68
N GLU A 104 -2.19 -15.58 20.84
CA GLU A 104 -1.41 -16.25 19.78
C GLU A 104 -2.27 -16.64 18.56
N ASP A 105 -3.44 -17.21 18.78
CA ASP A 105 -4.34 -17.65 17.70
C ASP A 105 -5.00 -16.48 16.97
N PHE A 106 -5.38 -15.44 17.69
CA PHE A 106 -5.94 -14.22 17.12
C PHE A 106 -4.93 -13.48 16.25
N PHE A 107 -3.64 -13.49 16.64
CA PHE A 107 -2.60 -12.84 15.87
C PHE A 107 -2.35 -13.55 14.53
N ALA A 108 -2.33 -14.89 14.49
CA ALA A 108 -2.14 -15.64 13.25
C ALA A 108 -3.24 -15.35 12.22
N GLU A 109 -4.48 -15.29 12.68
CA GLU A 109 -5.65 -15.04 11.84
C GLU A 109 -5.75 -13.58 11.38
N SER A 110 -5.44 -12.64 12.28
CA SER A 110 -5.49 -11.20 11.99
C SER A 110 -4.33 -10.68 11.16
N VAL A 111 -3.14 -11.32 11.22
CA VAL A 111 -1.92 -10.87 10.55
C VAL A 111 -1.70 -11.53 9.19
N SER A 112 -2.24 -12.73 8.97
CA SER A 112 -2.12 -13.46 7.70
C SER A 112 -2.51 -12.62 6.47
N PRO A 113 -3.60 -11.83 6.47
CA PRO A 113 -3.97 -10.98 5.34
C PRO A 113 -2.95 -9.88 5.01
N TYR A 114 -2.11 -9.50 5.99
CA TYR A 114 -1.12 -8.44 5.81
C TYR A 114 0.21 -8.94 5.23
N VAL A 115 0.50 -10.22 5.41
CA VAL A 115 1.75 -10.85 4.97
C VAL A 115 1.58 -11.51 3.60
N TYR A 116 0.45 -12.17 3.37
CA TYR A 116 0.13 -12.83 2.12
C TYR A 116 -0.71 -11.91 1.22
N ASP A 117 -0.55 -12.06 -0.09
CA ASP A 117 -1.46 -11.38 -1.00
C ASP A 117 -2.84 -12.01 -0.85
N PRO A 118 -3.89 -11.20 -0.68
CA PRO A 118 -5.23 -11.74 -0.53
C PRO A 118 -5.60 -12.57 -1.76
N THR A 119 -5.96 -13.82 -1.55
CA THR A 119 -6.62 -14.60 -2.59
C THR A 119 -7.95 -13.91 -2.93
N GLU A 120 -8.29 -13.83 -4.17
CA GLU A 120 -9.35 -13.12 -4.93
C GLU A 120 -10.62 -12.62 -4.20
N THR A 121 -10.82 -12.87 -2.91
CA THR A 121 -12.10 -12.64 -2.21
C THR A 121 -12.10 -11.58 -1.11
N GLU A 122 -10.94 -11.13 -0.61
CA GLU A 122 -10.90 -10.14 0.47
C GLU A 122 -9.84 -9.07 0.20
N ILE A 123 -10.26 -7.98 -0.40
CA ILE A 123 -9.46 -6.75 -0.46
C ILE A 123 -9.72 -5.98 0.83
N SER A 124 -8.85 -6.15 1.82
CA SER A 124 -8.84 -5.28 2.98
C SER A 124 -7.74 -4.25 2.86
N ASP A 125 -8.09 -2.99 3.04
CA ASP A 125 -7.12 -1.90 3.17
C ASP A 125 -6.30 -2.11 4.44
N VAL A 126 -4.98 -2.14 4.29
CA VAL A 126 -4.08 -2.58 5.36
C VAL A 126 -3.40 -1.39 6.02
N GLN A 127 -3.45 -1.36 7.34
CA GLN A 127 -2.57 -0.50 8.13
C GLN A 127 -1.29 -1.27 8.49
N PRO A 128 -0.09 -0.74 8.16
CA PRO A 128 1.17 -1.47 8.36
C PRO A 128 1.54 -1.70 9.82
N ALA A 129 0.98 -0.91 10.74
CA ALA A 129 1.44 -0.79 12.12
C ALA A 129 1.29 -2.07 12.96
N HIS A 130 0.24 -2.85 12.74
CA HIS A 130 -0.07 -3.98 13.64
C HIS A 130 0.97 -5.11 13.64
N ILE A 131 1.61 -5.37 12.51
CA ILE A 131 2.60 -6.46 12.38
C ILE A 131 3.92 -6.10 13.06
N VAL A 132 4.35 -4.85 12.86
CA VAL A 132 5.60 -4.36 13.46
C VAL A 132 5.44 -4.22 14.97
N GLU A 133 4.30 -3.73 15.46
CA GLU A 133 4.00 -3.62 16.90
C GLU A 133 4.00 -4.98 17.61
N ALA A 134 3.43 -6.00 16.99
CA ALA A 134 3.44 -7.35 17.57
C ALA A 134 4.84 -7.97 17.60
N GLY A 135 5.64 -7.70 16.56
CA GLY A 135 7.05 -8.09 16.52
C GLY A 135 7.92 -7.30 17.49
N GLU A 136 7.60 -6.03 17.78
CA GLU A 136 8.39 -5.18 18.70
C GLU A 136 8.48 -5.73 20.14
N LYS A 137 7.46 -6.44 20.61
CA LYS A 137 7.45 -7.03 21.95
C LYS A 137 8.53 -8.12 22.15
N ASP A 138 8.90 -8.80 21.06
CA ASP A 138 9.96 -9.83 21.04
C ASP A 138 11.34 -9.29 20.62
N LEU A 139 11.45 -7.98 20.35
CA LEU A 139 12.69 -7.35 19.91
C LEU A 139 13.51 -6.86 21.10
N SER A 140 14.83 -7.05 21.01
CA SER A 140 15.78 -6.48 21.95
C SER A 140 15.79 -4.95 21.90
N SER A 141 16.27 -4.32 22.95
CA SER A 141 16.42 -2.85 23.01
C SER A 141 17.28 -2.29 21.87
N THR A 142 18.24 -3.05 21.38
CA THR A 142 19.10 -2.69 20.25
C THR A 142 18.34 -2.74 18.95
N GLU A 143 17.55 -3.80 18.71
CA GLU A 143 16.70 -3.92 17.51
C GLU A 143 15.66 -2.80 17.46
N GLN A 144 15.02 -2.45 18.59
CA GLN A 144 14.08 -1.34 18.68
C GLN A 144 14.74 0.02 18.37
N LYS A 145 15.98 0.25 18.85
CA LYS A 145 16.75 1.47 18.48
C LYS A 145 17.03 1.52 16.98
N THR A 146 17.35 0.40 16.38
CA THR A 146 17.59 0.29 14.94
C THR A 146 16.34 0.63 14.15
N LEU A 147 15.16 0.12 14.53
CA LEU A 147 13.89 0.46 13.88
C LEU A 147 13.56 1.96 13.95
N ARG A 148 13.82 2.60 15.10
CA ARG A 148 13.66 4.05 15.25
C ARG A 148 14.62 4.84 14.34
N ALA A 149 15.85 4.36 14.16
CA ALA A 149 16.78 4.97 13.21
C ALA A 149 16.30 4.84 11.78
N PHE A 150 15.66 3.73 11.40
CA PHE A 150 15.04 3.57 10.08
C PHE A 150 13.85 4.51 9.88
N ALA A 151 12.99 4.68 10.90
CA ALA A 151 11.90 5.64 10.86
C ALA A 151 12.42 7.06 10.55
N LYS A 152 13.49 7.48 11.25
CA LYS A 152 14.11 8.79 11.01
C LYS A 152 14.65 8.92 9.57
N LYS A 153 15.35 7.91 9.07
CA LYS A 153 15.83 7.90 7.67
C LYS A 153 14.68 7.97 6.66
N ALA A 154 13.58 7.25 6.90
CA ALA A 154 12.39 7.31 6.05
C ALA A 154 11.74 8.70 6.08
N GLN A 155 11.70 9.34 7.26
CA GLN A 155 11.21 10.71 7.43
C GLN A 155 12.04 11.73 6.63
N GLU A 156 13.36 11.57 6.58
CA GLU A 156 14.28 12.43 5.82
C GLU A 156 14.07 12.33 4.29
N ILE A 157 13.50 11.22 3.80
CA ILE A 157 13.18 11.00 2.39
C ILE A 157 11.79 11.56 2.03
N LEU A 158 10.88 11.61 2.99
CA LEU A 158 9.47 11.90 2.81
C LEU A 158 9.22 13.25 2.11
N GLY A 159 8.61 13.21 0.93
CA GLY A 159 8.25 14.43 0.17
C GLY A 159 9.42 15.18 -0.44
N THR A 160 10.63 14.61 -0.43
CA THR A 160 11.84 15.22 -1.01
C THR A 160 12.13 14.66 -2.41
N ASP A 161 13.14 15.21 -3.07
CA ASP A 161 13.68 14.72 -4.34
C ASP A 161 14.35 13.32 -4.23
N GLN A 162 14.59 12.86 -3.01
CA GLN A 162 15.10 11.52 -2.75
C GLN A 162 14.03 10.43 -2.88
N ASP A 163 12.74 10.79 -2.86
CA ASP A 163 11.64 9.87 -3.18
C ASP A 163 11.39 9.82 -4.70
N THR A 164 12.30 9.18 -5.40
CA THR A 164 12.25 9.05 -6.87
C THR A 164 11.03 8.27 -7.37
N LYS A 165 10.46 7.40 -6.55
CA LYS A 165 9.20 6.70 -6.85
C LYS A 165 8.02 7.68 -6.88
N LEU A 166 7.95 8.58 -5.90
CA LEU A 166 6.96 9.65 -5.88
C LEU A 166 7.11 10.55 -7.11
N LEU A 167 8.33 10.98 -7.42
CA LEU A 167 8.59 11.86 -8.58
C LEU A 167 8.11 11.20 -9.88
N LYS A 168 8.41 9.91 -10.07
CA LYS A 168 7.94 9.18 -11.24
C LYS A 168 6.41 9.03 -11.26
N CYS A 169 5.80 8.76 -10.13
CA CYS A 169 4.33 8.71 -10.01
C CYS A 169 3.68 10.05 -10.39
N VAL A 170 4.22 11.17 -9.91
CA VAL A 170 3.73 12.52 -10.23
C VAL A 170 3.90 12.84 -11.72
N GLU A 171 5.02 12.44 -12.33
CA GLU A 171 5.25 12.57 -13.76
C GLU A 171 4.19 11.84 -14.58
N VAL A 172 3.97 10.55 -14.30
CA VAL A 172 2.97 9.70 -14.99
C VAL A 172 1.56 10.25 -14.83
N VAL A 173 1.17 10.61 -13.60
CA VAL A 173 -0.15 11.21 -13.33
C VAL A 173 -0.30 12.53 -14.07
N GLY A 174 0.75 13.34 -14.10
CA GLY A 174 0.76 14.61 -14.85
C GLY A 174 0.56 14.42 -16.35
N SER A 175 1.15 13.41 -16.96
CA SER A 175 0.97 13.06 -18.37
C SER A 175 -0.46 12.59 -18.65
N LEU A 176 -0.98 11.68 -17.83
CA LEU A 176 -2.36 11.20 -17.94
C LEU A 176 -3.39 12.32 -17.82
N LEU A 177 -3.18 13.27 -16.90
CA LEU A 177 -4.06 14.44 -16.77
C LEU A 177 -4.00 15.37 -17.99
N GLN A 178 -2.82 15.54 -18.63
CA GLN A 178 -2.68 16.30 -19.88
C GLN A 178 -3.47 15.66 -21.04
N GLU A 179 -3.47 14.35 -21.10
CA GLU A 179 -4.24 13.55 -22.06
C GLU A 179 -5.74 13.46 -21.70
N ARG A 180 -6.16 14.19 -20.65
CA ARG A 180 -7.55 14.22 -20.13
C ARG A 180 -8.04 12.91 -19.53
N PHE A 181 -7.13 12.00 -19.16
CA PHE A 181 -7.49 10.84 -18.34
C PHE A 181 -7.85 11.25 -16.91
N ARG A 182 -8.49 10.34 -16.22
CA ARG A 182 -8.89 10.47 -14.82
C ARG A 182 -8.24 9.34 -14.02
N PRO A 183 -6.97 9.53 -13.61
CA PRO A 183 -6.19 8.46 -13.00
C PRO A 183 -6.83 7.91 -11.73
N LEU A 184 -6.78 6.59 -11.58
CA LEU A 184 -7.10 5.87 -10.36
C LEU A 184 -5.84 5.13 -9.91
N ILE A 185 -5.37 5.43 -8.68
CA ILE A 185 -4.13 4.88 -8.14
C ILE A 185 -4.46 3.88 -7.05
N TRP A 186 -4.10 2.63 -7.25
CA TRP A 186 -4.27 1.59 -6.24
C TRP A 186 -3.04 1.50 -5.34
N CYS A 187 -3.25 1.70 -4.05
CA CYS A 187 -2.22 1.60 -3.03
C CYS A 187 -2.52 0.43 -2.09
N ARG A 188 -1.49 -0.32 -1.70
CA ARG A 188 -1.65 -1.39 -0.71
C ARG A 188 -1.88 -0.85 0.70
N TYR A 189 -1.25 0.29 1.05
CA TYR A 189 -1.27 0.86 2.39
C TYR A 189 -1.97 2.21 2.42
N ILE A 190 -2.79 2.43 3.44
CA ILE A 190 -3.51 3.68 3.66
C ILE A 190 -2.53 4.87 3.74
N ALA A 191 -1.42 4.71 4.50
CA ALA A 191 -0.40 5.75 4.61
C ALA A 191 0.21 6.14 3.24
N THR A 192 0.36 5.18 2.31
CA THR A 192 0.82 5.47 0.95
C THR A 192 -0.24 6.24 0.16
N SER A 193 -1.52 5.86 0.24
CA SER A 193 -2.59 6.55 -0.51
C SER A 193 -2.79 7.98 -0.05
N GLU A 194 -2.76 8.24 1.25
CA GLU A 194 -2.85 9.58 1.83
C GLU A 194 -1.63 10.44 1.47
N TYR A 195 -0.45 9.85 1.55
CA TYR A 195 0.80 10.49 1.14
C TYR A 195 0.77 10.92 -0.32
N LEU A 196 0.42 10.00 -1.23
CA LEU A 196 0.33 10.29 -2.66
C LEU A 196 -0.74 11.33 -2.96
N ALA A 197 -1.91 11.26 -2.33
CA ALA A 197 -2.96 12.26 -2.53
C ALA A 197 -2.47 13.67 -2.17
N ASN A 198 -1.77 13.83 -1.05
CA ASN A 198 -1.20 15.10 -0.63
C ASN A 198 -0.11 15.58 -1.59
N GLN A 199 0.84 14.72 -1.94
CA GLN A 199 1.98 15.09 -2.78
C GLN A 199 1.58 15.40 -4.22
N ILE A 200 0.70 14.62 -4.83
CA ILE A 200 0.18 14.87 -6.18
C ILE A 200 -0.56 16.20 -6.21
N ASN A 201 -1.41 16.47 -5.21
CA ASN A 201 -2.12 17.74 -5.12
C ASN A 201 -1.14 18.92 -5.03
N GLN A 202 -0.16 18.87 -4.14
CA GLN A 202 0.84 19.93 -3.96
C GLN A 202 1.66 20.20 -5.23
N GLN A 203 2.11 19.14 -5.91
CA GLN A 203 3.02 19.27 -7.03
C GLN A 203 2.30 19.60 -8.35
N LEU A 204 1.09 19.13 -8.55
CA LEU A 204 0.35 19.30 -9.81
C LEU A 204 -0.71 20.41 -9.79
N GLN A 205 -1.11 20.93 -8.62
CA GLN A 205 -2.15 21.96 -8.50
C GLN A 205 -1.84 23.23 -9.32
N LYS A 206 -0.57 23.63 -9.42
CA LYS A 206 -0.16 24.81 -10.21
C LYS A 206 -0.33 24.58 -11.72
N LYS A 207 -0.11 23.35 -12.17
CA LYS A 207 -0.19 22.95 -13.58
C LYS A 207 -1.62 22.67 -14.03
N PHE A 208 -2.44 22.15 -13.13
CA PHE A 208 -3.84 21.79 -13.40
C PHE A 208 -4.77 22.58 -12.48
N PRO A 209 -5.32 23.71 -12.94
CA PRO A 209 -6.32 24.46 -12.19
C PRO A 209 -7.51 23.59 -11.84
N ASN A 210 -8.02 23.73 -10.62
CA ASN A 210 -9.14 22.94 -10.10
C ASN A 210 -8.84 21.42 -10.00
N LEU A 211 -7.58 21.03 -9.91
CA LEU A 211 -7.23 19.64 -9.62
C LEU A 211 -7.79 19.24 -8.26
N ARG A 212 -8.47 18.12 -8.20
CA ARG A 212 -8.92 17.49 -6.97
C ARG A 212 -8.32 16.10 -6.85
N VAL A 213 -7.58 15.87 -5.78
CA VAL A 213 -7.00 14.56 -5.45
C VAL A 213 -7.59 14.08 -4.14
N VAL A 214 -8.11 12.86 -4.11
CA VAL A 214 -8.79 12.31 -2.94
C VAL A 214 -8.31 10.89 -2.68
N SER A 215 -7.97 10.58 -1.43
CA SER A 215 -7.78 9.21 -0.97
C SER A 215 -9.10 8.65 -0.47
N VAL A 216 -9.45 7.45 -0.97
CA VAL A 216 -10.62 6.67 -0.51
C VAL A 216 -10.08 5.34 0.00
N ASN A 217 -10.26 5.06 1.27
CA ASN A 217 -9.67 3.91 1.94
C ASN A 217 -10.63 3.27 2.95
N GLY A 218 -10.22 2.16 3.59
CA GLY A 218 -11.04 1.35 4.49
C GLY A 218 -11.39 2.00 5.84
N THR A 219 -10.80 3.16 6.18
CA THR A 219 -11.18 3.89 7.40
C THR A 219 -12.50 4.63 7.25
N LEU A 220 -12.98 4.78 6.00
CA LEU A 220 -14.23 5.46 5.70
C LEU A 220 -15.38 4.45 5.66
N THR A 221 -16.56 4.90 6.08
CA THR A 221 -17.81 4.15 5.88
C THR A 221 -18.16 4.09 4.38
N ASP A 222 -19.04 3.17 3.99
CA ASP A 222 -19.48 3.05 2.59
C ASP A 222 -20.20 4.32 2.10
N GLU A 223 -20.92 4.99 2.98
CA GLU A 223 -21.60 6.26 2.68
C GLU A 223 -20.59 7.37 2.43
N GLU A 224 -19.57 7.50 3.28
CA GLU A 224 -18.50 8.49 3.11
C GLU A 224 -17.69 8.25 1.83
N ARG A 225 -17.37 6.98 1.51
CA ARG A 225 -16.70 6.62 0.25
C ARG A 225 -17.52 7.06 -0.96
N ARG A 226 -18.82 6.73 -0.99
CA ARG A 226 -19.72 7.13 -2.06
C ARG A 226 -19.81 8.65 -2.17
N ALA A 227 -19.97 9.36 -1.06
CA ALA A 227 -20.05 10.81 -1.03
C ALA A 227 -18.77 11.46 -1.60
N ARG A 228 -17.59 10.98 -1.19
CA ARG A 228 -16.30 11.47 -1.71
C ARG A 228 -16.15 11.25 -3.22
N ILE A 229 -16.54 10.06 -3.72
CA ILE A 229 -16.46 9.74 -5.14
C ILE A 229 -17.42 10.63 -5.94
N LEU A 230 -18.65 10.84 -5.46
CA LEU A 230 -19.64 11.70 -6.11
C LEU A 230 -19.20 13.18 -6.13
N GLU A 231 -18.58 13.64 -5.03
CA GLU A 231 -17.99 14.98 -4.99
C GLU A 231 -16.83 15.11 -5.98
N LEU A 232 -15.92 14.14 -5.98
CA LEU A 232 -14.78 14.10 -6.88
C LEU A 232 -15.21 14.12 -8.35
N ALA A 233 -16.33 13.48 -8.67
CA ALA A 233 -16.85 13.42 -10.04
C ALA A 233 -17.21 14.81 -10.63
N LYS A 234 -17.42 15.83 -9.79
CA LYS A 234 -17.73 17.20 -10.23
C LYS A 234 -16.53 17.95 -10.80
N PHE A 235 -15.31 17.47 -10.53
CA PHE A 235 -14.08 18.13 -10.98
C PHE A 235 -13.57 17.56 -12.30
N PRO A 236 -13.22 18.42 -13.28
CA PRO A 236 -12.71 17.97 -14.58
C PRO A 236 -11.33 17.30 -14.43
N ASN A 237 -10.45 17.91 -13.66
CA ASN A 237 -9.13 17.36 -13.31
C ASN A 237 -9.21 16.69 -11.96
N ARG A 238 -9.13 15.34 -11.94
CA ARG A 238 -9.29 14.57 -10.72
C ARG A 238 -8.44 13.31 -10.71
N VAL A 239 -7.99 12.94 -9.52
CA VAL A 239 -7.26 11.71 -9.22
C VAL A 239 -7.87 11.07 -7.97
N CYS A 240 -8.02 9.73 -7.99
CA CYS A 240 -8.47 8.95 -6.84
C CYS A 240 -7.42 7.91 -6.46
#